data_edafdb161d9c65a8e1ccf6d7c6c8177e
#
_entry.id   edafdb161d9c65a8e1ccf6d7c6c8177e
#
_cell.length_a   1.000
_cell.length_b   1.000
_cell.length_c   1.000
_cell.angle_alpha   90.00
_cell.angle_beta   90.00
_cell.angle_gamma   90.00
#
_symmetry.space_group_name_H-M   'P 1'
#
loop_
_entity.id
_entity.type
_entity.pdbx_description
1 polymer ?
#
loop_
_entity_poly.entity_id
_entity_poly.type
_entity_poly.pdbx_seq_one_letter_code
_entity_poly.pdbx_strand_id
1 'polypeptide(L)'
;MKKQRKKHIFLDKKVIENADLLLTVSETWANDFKKNGLKKIEVLNNGYDDDDFSARRNHNSYDFKICHFGLYGEKRDHSFFWQVLRNISDENPDFNKKLKLIFAGEVHSNFFLNLESYRFKKKIKYHSHLKHNDVVDYMLDSDVLLVSQADNKSVMGRLPAKLFEYIGARRP
;
A
#
# COMPACT_ATOMS: atom_id res chain seq x y z
N MET A 1 18.14 6.25 -20.87
CA MET A 1 18.19 6.54 -19.42
C MET A 1 18.88 7.87 -19.05
N LYS A 2 20.12 8.18 -19.42
CA LYS A 2 20.80 9.45 -19.05
C LYS A 2 20.07 10.73 -19.51
N LYS A 3 19.48 10.75 -20.71
CA LYS A 3 18.77 11.92 -21.28
C LYS A 3 17.45 12.22 -20.52
N GLN A 4 16.69 11.19 -20.15
CA GLN A 4 15.47 11.35 -19.34
C GLN A 4 15.79 11.90 -17.95
N ARG A 5 16.83 11.37 -17.26
CA ARG A 5 17.24 11.86 -15.94
C ARG A 5 17.63 13.34 -15.98
N LYS A 6 18.35 13.79 -17.02
CA LYS A 6 18.68 15.23 -17.18
C LYS A 6 17.42 16.09 -17.36
N LYS A 7 16.42 15.60 -18.12
CA LYS A 7 15.16 16.31 -18.31
C LYS A 7 14.37 16.42 -16.98
N HIS A 8 14.31 15.36 -16.18
CA HIS A 8 13.65 15.41 -14.86
C HIS A 8 14.34 16.40 -13.93
N ILE A 9 15.66 16.35 -13.80
CA ILE A 9 16.42 17.31 -12.96
C ILE A 9 16.17 18.77 -13.39
N PHE A 10 16.10 19.01 -14.70
CA PHE A 10 15.81 20.35 -15.23
C PHE A 10 14.39 20.82 -14.88
N LEU A 11 13.40 19.91 -15.00
CA LEU A 11 12.00 20.21 -14.66
C LEU A 11 11.84 20.45 -13.14
N ASP A 12 12.45 19.60 -12.33
CA ASP A 12 12.45 19.73 -10.87
C ASP A 12 13.01 21.09 -10.46
N LYS A 13 14.17 21.50 -11.06
CA LYS A 13 14.77 22.79 -10.80
C LYS A 13 13.84 23.96 -11.19
N LYS A 14 13.18 23.88 -12.35
CA LYS A 14 12.21 24.90 -12.79
C LYS A 14 11.02 25.03 -11.83
N VAL A 15 10.49 23.90 -11.35
CA VAL A 15 9.42 23.93 -10.35
C VAL A 15 9.91 24.59 -9.08
N ILE A 16 11.08 24.20 -8.57
CA ILE A 16 11.70 24.75 -7.36
C ILE A 16 11.89 26.27 -7.46
N GLU A 17 12.34 26.77 -8.62
CA GLU A 17 12.64 28.19 -8.83
C GLU A 17 11.39 29.08 -9.00
N ASN A 18 10.26 28.50 -9.44
CA ASN A 18 9.08 29.27 -9.83
C ASN A 18 7.83 29.01 -8.96
N ALA A 19 7.88 28.05 -8.02
CA ALA A 19 6.77 27.80 -7.12
C ALA A 19 6.75 28.81 -5.96
N ASP A 20 5.59 29.41 -5.70
CA ASP A 20 5.37 30.28 -4.54
C ASP A 20 5.34 29.48 -3.24
N LEU A 21 4.82 28.26 -3.28
CA LEU A 21 4.72 27.31 -2.18
C LEU A 21 4.78 25.88 -2.74
N LEU A 22 5.53 25.00 -2.08
CA LEU A 22 5.48 23.56 -2.34
C LEU A 22 4.78 22.84 -1.19
N LEU A 23 3.80 22.02 -1.51
CA LEU A 23 3.20 21.09 -0.56
C LEU A 23 3.79 19.69 -0.77
N THR A 24 4.09 19.01 0.31
CA THR A 24 4.59 17.64 0.29
C THR A 24 3.93 16.80 1.38
N VAL A 25 3.97 15.47 1.23
CA VAL A 25 3.24 14.55 2.11
C VAL A 25 4.05 14.08 3.32
N SER A 26 5.33 14.48 3.47
CA SER A 26 6.16 14.06 4.60
C SER A 26 7.29 15.02 4.89
N GLU A 27 7.70 15.07 6.17
CA GLU A 27 8.88 15.83 6.62
C GLU A 27 10.18 15.37 5.94
N THR A 28 10.31 14.08 5.66
CA THR A 28 11.49 13.54 4.96
C THR A 28 11.63 14.20 3.59
N TRP A 29 10.54 14.25 2.81
CA TRP A 29 10.57 14.90 1.51
C TRP A 29 10.69 16.42 1.61
N ALA A 30 10.03 17.04 2.60
CA ALA A 30 10.19 18.48 2.84
C ALA A 30 11.67 18.83 3.07
N ASN A 31 12.36 18.06 3.91
CA ASN A 31 13.77 18.26 4.20
C ASN A 31 14.66 18.03 2.96
N ASP A 32 14.35 17.06 2.12
CA ASP A 32 15.10 16.84 0.88
C ASP A 32 14.91 18.00 -0.12
N PHE A 33 13.70 18.53 -0.24
CA PHE A 33 13.45 19.71 -1.06
C PHE A 33 14.13 20.97 -0.51
N LYS A 34 14.17 21.18 0.82
CA LYS A 34 14.90 22.28 1.46
C LYS A 34 16.40 22.23 1.14
N LYS A 35 17.01 21.04 1.18
CA LYS A 35 18.42 20.84 0.78
C LYS A 35 18.69 21.21 -0.68
N ASN A 36 17.68 21.11 -1.54
CA ASN A 36 17.76 21.49 -2.95
C ASN A 36 17.42 22.96 -3.23
N GLY A 37 17.29 23.78 -2.19
CA GLY A 37 17.18 25.25 -2.29
C GLY A 37 15.75 25.80 -2.21
N LEU A 38 14.74 24.97 -1.96
CA LEU A 38 13.36 25.41 -1.81
C LEU A 38 13.17 26.08 -0.44
N LYS A 39 12.60 27.30 -0.44
CA LYS A 39 12.47 28.12 0.79
C LYS A 39 11.09 28.03 1.44
N LYS A 40 10.04 27.78 0.63
CA LYS A 40 8.67 27.73 1.13
C LYS A 40 8.08 26.34 0.89
N ILE A 41 8.13 25.51 1.91
CA ILE A 41 7.59 24.15 1.89
C ILE A 41 6.73 23.93 3.11
N GLU A 42 5.56 23.38 2.91
CA GLU A 42 4.70 22.90 3.97
C GLU A 42 4.40 21.41 3.80
N VAL A 43 4.22 20.74 4.91
CA VAL A 43 3.84 19.33 4.94
C VAL A 43 2.34 19.23 5.11
N LEU A 44 1.69 18.65 4.10
CA LEU A 44 0.28 18.28 4.14
C LEU A 44 0.19 16.77 3.92
N ASN A 45 0.02 16.02 5.01
CA ASN A 45 -0.14 14.58 4.95
C ASN A 45 -1.39 14.20 4.14
N ASN A 46 -1.36 13.01 3.53
CA ASN A 46 -2.57 12.40 3.02
C ASN A 46 -3.57 12.17 4.16
N GLY A 47 -4.84 12.06 3.82
CA GLY A 47 -5.91 11.76 4.74
C GLY A 47 -6.84 10.69 4.16
N TYR A 48 -7.94 10.49 4.81
CA TYR A 48 -9.07 9.68 4.35
C TYR A 48 -10.38 10.45 4.57
N ASP A 49 -11.43 10.04 3.91
CA ASP A 49 -12.77 10.60 4.09
C ASP A 49 -13.49 9.85 5.22
N ASP A 50 -13.86 10.55 6.29
CA ASP A 50 -14.57 9.95 7.43
C ASP A 50 -15.93 9.37 7.03
N ASP A 51 -16.59 9.96 6.01
CA ASP A 51 -17.88 9.50 5.52
C ASP A 51 -17.80 8.08 4.93
N ASP A 52 -16.67 7.73 4.31
CA ASP A 52 -16.42 6.38 3.78
C ASP A 52 -16.48 5.30 4.90
N PHE A 53 -16.06 5.66 6.12
CA PHE A 53 -15.90 4.72 7.25
C PHE A 53 -16.96 4.92 8.35
N SER A 54 -18.00 5.72 8.09
CA SER A 54 -19.07 6.01 9.06
C SER A 54 -19.91 4.77 9.41
N ALA A 55 -20.12 3.87 8.46
CA ALA A 55 -20.83 2.61 8.64
C ALA A 55 -19.93 1.56 9.32
N ARG A 56 -19.85 1.58 10.67
CA ARG A 56 -19.18 0.52 11.43
C ARG A 56 -19.92 -0.80 11.21
N ARG A 57 -19.29 -1.75 10.52
CA ARG A 57 -19.79 -3.12 10.43
C ARG A 57 -19.22 -3.94 11.58
N ASN A 58 -20.06 -4.68 12.28
CA ASN A 58 -19.59 -5.71 13.20
C ASN A 58 -18.86 -6.77 12.36
N HIS A 59 -17.55 -6.82 12.49
CA HIS A 59 -16.74 -7.85 11.87
C HIS A 59 -16.94 -9.16 12.63
N ASN A 60 -17.80 -10.02 12.12
CA ASN A 60 -18.08 -11.32 12.71
C ASN A 60 -17.93 -12.40 11.62
N SER A 61 -16.69 -12.59 11.15
CA SER A 61 -16.35 -13.55 10.11
C SER A 61 -15.69 -14.80 10.68
N TYR A 62 -16.07 -15.97 10.17
CA TYR A 62 -15.35 -17.22 10.44
C TYR A 62 -13.95 -17.20 9.79
N ASP A 63 -13.81 -16.50 8.66
CA ASP A 63 -12.57 -16.40 7.89
C ASP A 63 -11.64 -15.34 8.50
N PHE A 64 -10.33 -15.60 8.46
CA PHE A 64 -9.28 -14.62 8.77
C PHE A 64 -8.78 -13.99 7.46
N LYS A 65 -9.08 -12.72 7.25
CA LYS A 65 -8.89 -12.01 5.99
C LYS A 65 -7.70 -11.08 6.05
N ILE A 66 -6.70 -11.32 5.22
CA ILE A 66 -5.60 -10.38 4.95
C ILE A 66 -5.87 -9.73 3.60
N CYS A 67 -6.03 -8.41 3.58
CA CYS A 67 -6.44 -7.67 2.39
C CYS A 67 -5.37 -6.68 1.92
N HIS A 68 -5.20 -6.54 0.61
CA HIS A 68 -4.37 -5.52 -0.03
C HIS A 68 -5.13 -4.87 -1.18
N PHE A 69 -5.13 -3.54 -1.23
CA PHE A 69 -5.81 -2.76 -2.26
C PHE A 69 -4.83 -1.85 -3.00
N GLY A 70 -4.94 -1.81 -4.34
CA GLY A 70 -4.12 -1.03 -5.25
C GLY A 70 -2.92 -1.78 -5.82
N LEU A 71 -1.92 -1.06 -6.30
CA LEU A 71 -0.76 -1.64 -6.98
C LEU A 71 0.09 -2.52 -6.05
N TYR A 72 0.29 -3.78 -6.44
CA TYR A 72 1.21 -4.73 -5.81
C TYR A 72 2.28 -5.16 -6.83
N GLY A 73 3.25 -4.27 -7.06
CA GLY A 73 4.33 -4.51 -8.01
C GLY A 73 5.42 -5.43 -7.46
N GLU A 74 6.26 -5.98 -8.34
CA GLU A 74 7.31 -6.96 -8.02
C GLU A 74 8.20 -6.54 -6.83
N LYS A 75 8.61 -5.26 -6.78
CA LYS A 75 9.45 -4.74 -5.68
C LYS A 75 8.73 -4.61 -4.33
N ARG A 76 7.43 -4.87 -4.29
CA ARG A 76 6.59 -4.88 -3.08
C ARG A 76 6.20 -6.29 -2.67
N ASP A 77 6.55 -7.29 -3.48
CA ASP A 77 6.28 -8.71 -3.22
C ASP A 77 7.45 -9.31 -2.45
N HIS A 78 7.38 -9.20 -1.12
CA HIS A 78 8.43 -9.66 -0.23
C HIS A 78 8.28 -11.16 0.08
N SER A 79 9.18 -11.96 -0.43
CA SER A 79 9.21 -13.42 -0.21
C SER A 79 9.19 -13.80 1.28
N PHE A 80 9.85 -12.99 2.12
CA PHE A 80 9.87 -13.20 3.57
C PHE A 80 8.46 -13.17 4.19
N PHE A 81 7.58 -12.26 3.75
CA PHE A 81 6.20 -12.21 4.22
C PHE A 81 5.46 -13.52 3.92
N TRP A 82 5.58 -14.02 2.69
CA TRP A 82 4.94 -15.27 2.27
C TRP A 82 5.49 -16.48 3.01
N GLN A 83 6.81 -16.51 3.24
CA GLN A 83 7.44 -17.59 3.98
C GLN A 83 6.98 -17.65 5.44
N VAL A 84 6.92 -16.50 6.13
CA VAL A 84 6.41 -16.42 7.49
C VAL A 84 4.95 -16.84 7.56
N LEU A 85 4.12 -16.32 6.65
CA LEU A 85 2.69 -16.69 6.58
C LEU A 85 2.52 -18.19 6.32
N ARG A 86 3.41 -18.79 5.52
CA ARG A 86 3.42 -20.23 5.26
C ARG A 86 3.75 -21.01 6.53
N ASN A 87 4.79 -20.62 7.26
CA ASN A 87 5.19 -21.28 8.50
C ASN A 87 4.05 -21.26 9.53
N ILE A 88 3.43 -20.08 9.73
CA ILE A 88 2.26 -19.94 10.63
C ILE A 88 1.11 -20.85 10.19
N SER A 89 0.87 -20.96 8.88
CA SER A 89 -0.20 -21.79 8.34
C SER A 89 0.09 -23.29 8.50
N ASP A 90 1.35 -23.71 8.45
CA ASP A 90 1.75 -25.11 8.67
C ASP A 90 1.69 -25.49 10.15
N GLU A 91 2.07 -24.58 11.03
CA GLU A 91 2.01 -24.77 12.49
C GLU A 91 0.59 -24.69 13.05
N ASN A 92 -0.36 -24.04 12.34
CA ASN A 92 -1.70 -23.76 12.78
C ASN A 92 -2.75 -24.17 11.75
N PRO A 93 -3.21 -25.44 11.73
CA PRO A 93 -4.20 -25.93 10.77
C PRO A 93 -5.52 -25.15 10.79
N ASP A 94 -5.98 -24.72 11.97
CA ASP A 94 -7.21 -23.93 12.11
C ASP A 94 -7.06 -22.53 11.50
N PHE A 95 -5.94 -21.87 11.73
CA PHE A 95 -5.61 -20.60 11.06
C PHE A 95 -5.55 -20.81 9.53
N ASN A 96 -4.82 -21.83 9.09
CA ASN A 96 -4.73 -22.15 7.67
C ASN A 96 -6.11 -22.37 7.04
N LYS A 97 -7.03 -23.09 7.72
CA LYS A 97 -8.38 -23.33 7.22
C LYS A 97 -9.14 -22.01 7.02
N LYS A 98 -9.02 -21.07 7.96
CA LYS A 98 -9.74 -19.79 7.96
C LYS A 98 -9.09 -18.72 7.08
N LEU A 99 -7.79 -18.83 6.78
CA LEU A 99 -7.04 -17.82 6.04
C LEU A 99 -7.63 -17.55 4.66
N LYS A 100 -7.92 -16.29 4.38
CA LYS A 100 -8.28 -15.73 3.07
C LYS A 100 -7.38 -14.55 2.74
N LEU A 101 -6.90 -14.52 1.52
CA LEU A 101 -6.10 -13.44 0.97
C LEU A 101 -6.95 -12.71 -0.07
N ILE A 102 -7.17 -11.42 0.13
CA ILE A 102 -7.98 -10.61 -0.79
C ILE A 102 -7.12 -9.52 -1.37
N PHE A 103 -6.93 -9.56 -2.67
CA PHE A 103 -6.14 -8.57 -3.40
C PHE A 103 -7.01 -7.91 -4.46
N ALA A 104 -7.01 -6.58 -4.51
CA ALA A 104 -7.68 -5.84 -5.56
C ALA A 104 -6.77 -4.74 -6.11
N GLY A 105 -6.71 -4.65 -7.45
CA GLY A 105 -5.86 -3.73 -8.20
C GLY A 105 -4.82 -4.44 -9.05
N GLU A 106 -3.87 -3.70 -9.55
CA GLU A 106 -2.84 -4.23 -10.44
C GLU A 106 -1.79 -5.04 -9.65
N VAL A 107 -1.50 -6.25 -10.09
CA VAL A 107 -0.45 -7.12 -9.55
C VAL A 107 0.61 -7.40 -10.61
N HIS A 108 1.86 -7.69 -10.20
CA HIS A 108 2.93 -8.05 -11.15
C HIS A 108 2.71 -9.44 -11.77
N SER A 109 3.35 -9.67 -12.92
CA SER A 109 3.13 -10.88 -13.73
C SER A 109 3.37 -12.21 -13.00
N ASN A 110 4.37 -12.24 -12.10
CA ASN A 110 4.73 -13.45 -11.37
C ASN A 110 3.97 -13.63 -10.04
N PHE A 111 3.04 -12.72 -9.70
CA PHE A 111 2.32 -12.75 -8.42
C PHE A 111 1.65 -14.10 -8.14
N PHE A 112 0.89 -14.61 -9.11
CA PHE A 112 0.17 -15.87 -8.93
C PHE A 112 1.10 -17.09 -8.88
N LEU A 113 2.24 -17.07 -9.59
CA LEU A 113 3.25 -18.11 -9.52
C LEU A 113 3.91 -18.12 -8.12
N ASN A 114 4.21 -16.96 -7.57
CA ASN A 114 4.73 -16.84 -6.22
C ASN A 114 3.74 -17.39 -5.20
N LEU A 115 2.46 -17.04 -5.29
CA LEU A 115 1.42 -17.59 -4.40
C LEU A 115 1.29 -19.11 -4.51
N GLU A 116 1.46 -19.67 -5.69
CA GLU A 116 1.45 -21.12 -5.89
C GLU A 116 2.63 -21.79 -5.21
N SER A 117 3.84 -21.22 -5.32
CA SER A 117 5.05 -21.75 -4.66
C SER A 117 4.92 -21.79 -3.13
N TYR A 118 4.20 -20.82 -2.54
CA TYR A 118 3.88 -20.79 -1.10
C TYR A 118 2.57 -21.50 -0.75
N ARG A 119 1.92 -22.20 -1.69
CA ARG A 119 0.66 -22.95 -1.53
C ARG A 119 -0.55 -22.10 -1.16
N PHE A 120 -0.56 -20.80 -1.53
CA PHE A 120 -1.68 -19.89 -1.24
C PHE A 120 -2.61 -19.67 -2.43
N LYS A 121 -2.37 -20.26 -3.59
CA LYS A 121 -3.20 -20.09 -4.80
C LYS A 121 -4.70 -20.31 -4.56
N LYS A 122 -5.07 -21.30 -3.72
CA LYS A 122 -6.47 -21.58 -3.37
C LYS A 122 -7.04 -20.68 -2.28
N LYS A 123 -6.21 -19.85 -1.65
CA LYS A 123 -6.60 -18.95 -0.56
C LYS A 123 -6.89 -17.54 -1.05
N ILE A 124 -6.49 -17.21 -2.29
CA ILE A 124 -6.61 -15.86 -2.82
C ILE A 124 -7.95 -15.65 -3.52
N LYS A 125 -8.58 -14.52 -3.23
CA LYS A 125 -9.62 -13.88 -4.01
C LYS A 125 -9.02 -12.63 -4.65
N TYR A 126 -8.92 -12.61 -5.96
CA TYR A 126 -8.32 -11.51 -6.71
C TYR A 126 -9.36 -10.77 -7.54
N HIS A 127 -9.28 -9.44 -7.48
CA HIS A 127 -10.08 -8.53 -8.30
C HIS A 127 -9.15 -7.59 -9.05
N SER A 128 -9.23 -7.55 -10.38
CA SER A 128 -8.44 -6.61 -11.19
C SER A 128 -8.84 -5.16 -10.92
N HIS A 129 -10.13 -4.95 -10.63
CA HIS A 129 -10.70 -3.66 -10.28
C HIS A 129 -11.91 -3.84 -9.35
N LEU A 130 -12.07 -2.94 -8.40
CA LEU A 130 -13.26 -2.79 -7.56
C LEU A 130 -13.70 -1.33 -7.55
N LYS A 131 -14.98 -1.09 -7.38
CA LYS A 131 -15.49 0.26 -7.08
C LYS A 131 -15.03 0.69 -5.69
N HIS A 132 -14.89 1.98 -5.47
CA HIS A 132 -14.41 2.52 -4.19
C HIS A 132 -15.22 1.99 -2.99
N ASN A 133 -16.53 2.04 -3.06
CA ASN A 133 -17.39 1.55 -1.97
C ASN A 133 -17.17 0.06 -1.66
N ASP A 134 -16.95 -0.76 -2.69
CA ASP A 134 -16.65 -2.19 -2.47
C ASP A 134 -15.29 -2.38 -1.78
N VAL A 135 -14.30 -1.51 -2.11
CA VAL A 135 -12.99 -1.52 -1.45
C VAL A 135 -13.14 -1.15 0.03
N VAL A 136 -13.91 -0.11 0.34
CA VAL A 136 -14.21 0.29 1.73
C VAL A 136 -14.88 -0.85 2.50
N ASP A 137 -15.87 -1.49 1.88
CA ASP A 137 -16.55 -2.65 2.47
C ASP A 137 -15.58 -3.79 2.80
N TYR A 138 -14.66 -4.09 1.89
CA TYR A 138 -13.61 -5.10 2.16
C TYR A 138 -12.63 -4.63 3.24
N MET A 139 -12.26 -3.36 3.30
CA MET A 139 -11.40 -2.82 4.36
C MET A 139 -12.06 -3.01 5.73
N LEU A 140 -13.35 -2.67 5.83
CA LEU A 140 -14.13 -2.82 7.08
C LEU A 140 -14.34 -4.28 7.49
N ASP A 141 -14.32 -5.21 6.54
CA ASP A 141 -14.53 -6.65 6.74
C ASP A 141 -13.20 -7.44 6.82
N SER A 142 -12.05 -6.77 6.87
CA SER A 142 -10.74 -7.41 6.99
C SER A 142 -10.30 -7.57 8.44
N ASP A 143 -9.44 -8.56 8.71
CA ASP A 143 -8.72 -8.71 9.98
C ASP A 143 -7.38 -7.98 9.96
N VAL A 144 -6.72 -7.97 8.79
CA VAL A 144 -5.43 -7.29 8.57
C VAL A 144 -5.43 -6.60 7.22
N LEU A 145 -4.96 -5.35 7.21
CA LEU A 145 -4.76 -4.56 6.00
C LEU A 145 -3.27 -4.45 5.67
N LEU A 146 -2.86 -5.11 4.60
CA LEU A 146 -1.46 -5.21 4.20
C LEU A 146 -1.00 -3.97 3.44
N VAL A 147 -0.07 -3.21 4.02
CA VAL A 147 0.69 -2.17 3.33
C VAL A 147 2.06 -2.71 2.97
N SER A 148 2.37 -2.81 1.69
CA SER A 148 3.69 -3.22 1.22
C SER A 148 4.35 -2.12 0.41
N GLN A 149 5.63 -1.86 0.69
CA GLN A 149 6.46 -0.90 -0.03
C GLN A 149 7.74 -1.57 -0.51
N ALA A 150 8.36 -1.02 -1.56
CA ALA A 150 9.65 -1.50 -2.01
C ALA A 150 10.73 -1.21 -0.95
N ASP A 151 11.63 -2.17 -0.75
CA ASP A 151 12.79 -2.00 0.15
C ASP A 151 13.94 -1.30 -0.59
N ASN A 152 13.87 0.03 -0.69
CA ASN A 152 14.95 0.82 -1.27
C ASN A 152 14.86 2.29 -0.80
N LYS A 153 15.99 3.01 -0.94
CA LYS A 153 16.11 4.41 -0.50
C LYS A 153 15.12 5.36 -1.19
N SER A 154 14.60 5.03 -2.38
CA SER A 154 13.70 5.92 -3.13
C SER A 154 12.29 6.00 -2.54
N VAL A 155 11.96 5.13 -1.60
CA VAL A 155 10.66 5.15 -0.92
C VAL A 155 10.71 5.75 0.49
N MET A 156 11.90 6.16 0.95
CA MET A 156 12.01 6.84 2.24
C MET A 156 11.16 8.10 2.26
N GLY A 157 10.37 8.26 3.31
CA GLY A 157 9.41 9.36 3.44
C GLY A 157 8.15 9.25 2.60
N ARG A 158 7.96 8.17 1.84
CA ARG A 158 6.70 7.92 1.12
C ARG A 158 5.63 7.42 2.10
N LEU A 159 4.56 8.19 2.24
CA LEU A 159 3.35 7.81 2.95
C LEU A 159 2.25 7.52 1.92
N PRO A 160 1.95 6.25 1.60
CA PRO A 160 0.92 5.92 0.63
C PRO A 160 -0.47 6.32 1.15
N ALA A 161 -1.35 6.85 0.27
CA ALA A 161 -2.71 7.26 0.65
C ALA A 161 -3.48 6.12 1.34
N LYS A 162 -3.36 4.88 0.83
CA LYS A 162 -4.00 3.70 1.42
C LYS A 162 -3.69 3.48 2.92
N LEU A 163 -2.54 3.94 3.42
CA LEU A 163 -2.24 3.85 4.85
C LEU A 163 -3.25 4.64 5.68
N PHE A 164 -3.64 5.80 5.20
CA PHE A 164 -4.62 6.65 5.88
C PHE A 164 -6.04 6.05 5.81
N GLU A 165 -6.42 5.51 4.65
CA GLU A 165 -7.69 4.76 4.51
C GLU A 165 -7.72 3.54 5.45
N TYR A 166 -6.61 2.81 5.59
CA TYR A 166 -6.50 1.67 6.52
C TYR A 166 -6.62 2.10 7.98
N ILE A 167 -6.06 3.27 8.34
CA ILE A 167 -6.26 3.87 9.65
C ILE A 167 -7.74 4.24 9.85
N GLY A 168 -8.39 4.82 8.82
CA GLY A 168 -9.83 5.12 8.82
C GLY A 168 -10.68 3.88 9.05
N ALA A 169 -10.33 2.76 8.41
CA ALA A 169 -11.00 1.47 8.61
C ALA A 169 -10.79 0.88 10.02
N ARG A 170 -9.83 1.38 10.80
CA ARG A 170 -9.49 0.94 12.17
C ARG A 170 -9.22 -0.56 12.27
N ARG A 171 -8.50 -1.08 11.28
CA ARG A 171 -8.01 -2.47 11.24
C ARG A 171 -6.49 -2.50 11.33
N PRO A 172 -5.90 -3.54 11.96
CA PRO A 172 -4.46 -3.75 11.97
C PRO A 172 -3.87 -3.79 10.57
#